data_a7ea2eb80e25af82dda493c529f85d72
#
_entry.id   a7ea2eb80e25af82dda493c529f85d72
#
_cell.length_a   1.000
_cell.length_b   1.000
_cell.length_c   1.000
_cell.angle_alpha   90.00
_cell.angle_beta   90.00
_cell.angle_gamma   90.00
#
_symmetry.space_group_name_H-M   'P 1'
#
loop_
_entity.id
_entity.type
_entity.pdbx_description
1 polymer ?
#
loop_
_entity_poly.entity_id
_entity_poly.type
_entity_poly.pdbx_seq_one_letter_code
_entity_poly.pdbx_strand_id
1 'polypeptide(L)'
;MDRIIKISLGLFLVILVVFVSVVSYQVFVEKAYLTSLSSTYSYSCTITTDSTLSNVTLFLPVPADPSGNSPIVAQFSSHAIAGLPEDWTVTLYDTGKATMIKITTPVITLSTGTIREKPYDIMLSSEMKSDKVINTREPIKNSALFHPVMDLQQVSCPPDSSGINGTPRCYRYITSLYADYQASPDASVTITSTLTGKNSWKIVEPRSNEYTTNISLLIVGENHGWEKVNGFLQSSTGIYDVPDISP
;
A
#
# COMPACT_ATOMS: atom_id res chain seq x y z
N MET A 1 19.70 -21.06 62.87
CA MET A 1 18.42 -20.70 62.18
C MET A 1 18.42 -19.30 61.59
N ASP A 2 18.87 -18.26 62.23
CA ASP A 2 18.82 -16.86 61.76
C ASP A 2 19.54 -16.58 60.45
N ARG A 3 20.69 -17.22 60.15
CA ARG A 3 21.43 -16.99 58.92
C ARG A 3 20.68 -17.56 57.69
N ILE A 4 20.07 -18.72 57.82
CA ILE A 4 19.30 -19.34 56.71
C ILE A 4 18.06 -18.50 56.40
N ILE A 5 17.37 -18.02 57.44
CA ILE A 5 16.17 -17.17 57.27
C ILE A 5 16.55 -15.85 56.53
N LYS A 6 17.66 -15.22 56.95
CA LYS A 6 18.14 -13.98 56.30
C LYS A 6 18.52 -14.19 54.83
N ILE A 7 19.19 -15.31 54.52
CA ILE A 7 19.56 -15.67 53.12
C ILE A 7 18.29 -15.96 52.32
N SER A 8 17.34 -16.74 52.83
CA SER A 8 16.08 -17.01 52.15
C SER A 8 15.27 -15.76 51.90
N LEU A 9 15.19 -14.87 52.90
CA LEU A 9 14.48 -13.59 52.73
C LEU A 9 15.17 -12.67 51.69
N GLY A 10 16.51 -12.62 51.72
CA GLY A 10 17.27 -11.89 50.70
C GLY A 10 17.05 -12.41 49.30
N LEU A 11 17.10 -13.76 49.12
CA LEU A 11 16.82 -14.37 47.84
C LEU A 11 15.39 -14.10 47.35
N PHE A 12 14.42 -14.21 48.24
CA PHE A 12 13.01 -13.89 47.92
C PHE A 12 12.84 -12.46 47.47
N LEU A 13 13.46 -11.49 48.14
CA LEU A 13 13.40 -10.08 47.74
C LEU A 13 14.03 -9.84 46.37
N VAL A 14 15.15 -10.49 46.08
CA VAL A 14 15.79 -10.38 44.75
C VAL A 14 14.87 -10.92 43.66
N ILE A 15 14.27 -12.11 43.86
CA ILE A 15 13.32 -12.70 42.94
C ILE A 15 12.10 -11.77 42.74
N LEU A 16 11.58 -11.21 43.85
CA LEU A 16 10.45 -10.31 43.80
C LEU A 16 10.77 -9.03 42.96
N VAL A 17 11.94 -8.42 43.18
CA VAL A 17 12.41 -7.26 42.44
C VAL A 17 12.54 -7.58 40.94
N VAL A 18 13.16 -8.71 40.60
CA VAL A 18 13.28 -9.15 39.21
C VAL A 18 11.90 -9.35 38.58
N PHE A 19 10.99 -10.04 39.28
CA PHE A 19 9.64 -10.27 38.77
C PHE A 19 8.88 -8.96 38.51
N VAL A 20 8.88 -8.03 39.50
CA VAL A 20 8.24 -6.72 39.36
C VAL A 20 8.86 -5.94 38.20
N SER A 21 10.19 -6.00 38.03
CA SER A 21 10.88 -5.30 36.93
C SER A 21 10.46 -5.85 35.56
N VAL A 22 10.36 -7.18 35.43
CA VAL A 22 9.92 -7.82 34.17
C VAL A 22 8.47 -7.44 33.85
N VAL A 23 7.57 -7.54 34.83
CA VAL A 23 6.15 -7.16 34.61
C VAL A 23 6.01 -5.69 34.27
N SER A 24 6.72 -4.81 34.99
CA SER A 24 6.70 -3.37 34.71
C SER A 24 7.24 -3.05 33.32
N TYR A 25 8.28 -3.74 32.86
CA TYR A 25 8.83 -3.59 31.53
C TYR A 25 7.83 -4.05 30.46
N GLN A 26 7.16 -5.18 30.65
CA GLN A 26 6.13 -5.66 29.70
C GLN A 26 4.98 -4.65 29.57
N VAL A 27 4.45 -4.16 30.69
CA VAL A 27 3.39 -3.14 30.71
C VAL A 27 3.86 -1.83 30.02
N PHE A 28 5.10 -1.44 30.23
CA PHE A 28 5.67 -0.25 29.55
C PHE A 28 5.73 -0.48 28.02
N VAL A 29 6.25 -1.63 27.56
CA VAL A 29 6.36 -1.97 26.14
C VAL A 29 5.00 -2.00 25.47
N GLU A 30 4.02 -2.68 26.09
CA GLU A 30 2.65 -2.74 25.60
C GLU A 30 2.02 -1.35 25.46
N LYS A 31 2.09 -0.56 26.52
CA LYS A 31 1.55 0.80 26.52
C LYS A 31 2.23 1.69 25.47
N ALA A 32 3.55 1.64 25.37
CA ALA A 32 4.32 2.39 24.36
C ALA A 32 3.92 1.98 22.94
N TYR A 33 3.75 0.69 22.70
CA TYR A 33 3.26 0.17 21.43
C TYR A 33 1.87 0.71 21.09
N LEU A 34 0.87 0.49 21.96
CA LEU A 34 -0.52 0.87 21.70
C LEU A 34 -0.69 2.38 21.53
N THR A 35 0.05 3.20 22.28
CA THR A 35 -0.07 4.66 22.19
C THR A 35 0.62 5.25 20.98
N SER A 36 1.62 4.56 20.41
CA SER A 36 2.37 5.03 19.25
C SER A 36 1.97 4.36 17.94
N LEU A 37 1.15 3.30 17.99
CA LEU A 37 0.74 2.57 16.78
C LEU A 37 -0.08 3.47 15.87
N SER A 38 0.35 3.54 14.62
CA SER A 38 -0.34 4.25 13.54
C SER A 38 -0.34 3.37 12.29
N SER A 39 -1.49 3.22 11.68
CA SER A 39 -1.68 2.48 10.45
C SER A 39 -2.04 3.44 9.33
N THR A 40 -1.35 3.35 8.18
CA THR A 40 -1.54 4.24 7.03
C THR A 40 -1.61 3.45 5.74
N TYR A 41 -2.40 3.96 4.79
CA TYR A 41 -2.37 3.56 3.40
C TYR A 41 -1.76 4.69 2.58
N SER A 42 -0.81 4.37 1.72
CA SER A 42 -0.25 5.31 0.74
C SER A 42 -0.56 4.77 -0.65
N TYR A 43 -1.24 5.57 -1.45
CA TYR A 43 -1.60 5.25 -2.82
C TYR A 43 -0.86 6.19 -3.77
N SER A 44 -0.37 5.66 -4.88
CA SER A 44 0.14 6.44 -6.00
C SER A 44 -0.28 5.82 -7.32
N CYS A 45 -0.54 6.69 -8.30
CA CYS A 45 -0.77 6.30 -9.69
C CYS A 45 0.07 7.20 -10.58
N THR A 46 0.90 6.60 -11.41
CA THR A 46 1.74 7.29 -12.38
C THR A 46 1.29 6.94 -13.79
N ILE A 47 1.08 7.96 -14.61
CA ILE A 47 0.76 7.84 -16.03
C ILE A 47 1.88 8.54 -16.79
N THR A 48 2.61 7.78 -17.61
CA THR A 48 3.74 8.27 -18.41
C THR A 48 3.44 8.04 -19.88
N THR A 49 3.65 9.04 -20.72
CA THR A 49 3.55 8.92 -22.19
C THR A 49 4.68 9.67 -22.89
N ASP A 50 5.14 9.12 -23.99
CA ASP A 50 6.13 9.75 -24.88
C ASP A 50 5.49 10.46 -26.08
N SER A 51 4.16 10.47 -26.16
CA SER A 51 3.39 11.04 -27.27
C SER A 51 2.14 11.75 -26.76
N THR A 52 1.60 12.66 -27.57
CA THR A 52 0.32 13.30 -27.27
C THR A 52 -0.81 12.29 -27.37
N LEU A 53 -1.67 12.26 -26.34
CA LEU A 53 -2.88 11.46 -26.30
C LEU A 53 -4.10 12.37 -26.40
N SER A 54 -5.12 11.96 -27.16
CA SER A 54 -6.38 12.69 -27.33
C SER A 54 -7.58 11.87 -26.89
N ASN A 55 -8.63 12.54 -26.40
CA ASN A 55 -9.88 11.90 -25.95
C ASN A 55 -9.67 10.82 -24.90
N VAL A 56 -8.87 11.11 -23.89
CA VAL A 56 -8.43 10.11 -22.89
C VAL A 56 -9.54 9.81 -21.91
N THR A 57 -9.84 8.51 -21.77
CA THR A 57 -10.70 7.96 -20.73
C THR A 57 -10.02 6.72 -20.14
N LEU A 58 -9.73 6.76 -18.83
CA LEU A 58 -9.13 5.66 -18.10
C LEU A 58 -10.06 5.21 -16.98
N PHE A 59 -10.21 3.89 -16.77
CA PHE A 59 -10.80 3.33 -15.57
C PHE A 59 -9.72 2.54 -14.83
N LEU A 60 -9.28 3.07 -13.71
CA LEU A 60 -8.24 2.48 -12.88
C LEU A 60 -8.88 1.71 -11.71
N PRO A 61 -8.43 0.49 -11.41
CA PRO A 61 -8.97 -0.25 -10.27
C PRO A 61 -8.66 0.48 -8.96
N VAL A 62 -9.65 0.58 -8.10
CA VAL A 62 -9.52 1.12 -6.74
C VAL A 62 -9.10 0.00 -5.82
N PRO A 63 -8.05 0.20 -4.98
CA PRO A 63 -7.74 -0.79 -3.96
C PRO A 63 -8.87 -0.87 -2.93
N ALA A 64 -9.36 -2.07 -2.70
CA ALA A 64 -10.43 -2.36 -1.75
C ALA A 64 -10.15 -3.63 -0.95
N ASP A 65 -10.74 -3.75 0.23
CA ASP A 65 -10.76 -4.99 1.00
C ASP A 65 -11.76 -6.00 0.37
N PRO A 66 -11.78 -7.27 0.80
CA PRO A 66 -12.72 -8.26 0.27
C PRO A 66 -14.20 -7.93 0.46
N SER A 67 -14.53 -6.99 1.35
CA SER A 67 -15.89 -6.47 1.55
C SER A 67 -16.24 -5.30 0.62
N GLY A 68 -15.29 -4.88 -0.23
CA GLY A 68 -15.45 -3.76 -1.16
C GLY A 68 -15.17 -2.39 -0.55
N ASN A 69 -14.73 -2.31 0.72
CA ASN A 69 -14.38 -1.03 1.32
C ASN A 69 -13.00 -0.59 0.85
N SER A 70 -12.93 0.63 0.35
CA SER A 70 -11.67 1.21 -0.12
C SER A 70 -11.19 2.30 0.83
N PRO A 71 -9.92 2.24 1.24
CA PRO A 71 -9.35 3.29 2.05
C PRO A 71 -9.23 4.62 1.31
N ILE A 72 -9.14 4.64 -0.02
CA ILE A 72 -8.84 5.85 -0.80
C ILE A 72 -10.07 6.52 -1.44
N VAL A 73 -11.25 5.87 -1.47
CA VAL A 73 -12.45 6.40 -2.12
C VAL A 73 -12.85 7.78 -1.58
N ALA A 74 -12.76 7.97 -0.26
CA ALA A 74 -13.10 9.26 0.34
C ALA A 74 -12.20 10.41 -0.15
N GLN A 75 -10.92 10.13 -0.43
CA GLN A 75 -9.96 11.11 -0.93
C GLN A 75 -10.29 11.53 -2.38
N PHE A 76 -10.68 10.56 -3.22
CA PHE A 76 -11.14 10.86 -4.57
C PHE A 76 -12.45 11.66 -4.56
N SER A 77 -13.38 11.32 -3.68
CA SER A 77 -14.65 12.03 -3.54
C SER A 77 -14.49 13.47 -3.03
N SER A 78 -13.51 13.72 -2.20
CA SER A 78 -13.22 15.06 -1.63
C SER A 78 -12.24 15.89 -2.46
N HIS A 79 -11.78 15.40 -3.61
CA HIS A 79 -10.75 16.02 -4.45
C HIS A 79 -9.41 16.28 -3.70
N ALA A 80 -9.14 15.50 -2.65
CA ALA A 80 -7.92 15.59 -1.84
C ALA A 80 -6.76 14.74 -2.40
N ILE A 81 -6.62 14.73 -3.75
CA ILE A 81 -5.58 13.98 -4.45
C ILE A 81 -4.52 14.98 -4.91
N ALA A 82 -3.29 14.75 -4.49
CA ALA A 82 -2.17 15.55 -4.95
C ALA A 82 -1.80 15.18 -6.40
N GLY A 83 -1.40 16.17 -7.18
CA GLY A 83 -0.90 15.99 -8.55
C GLY A 83 -1.98 15.92 -9.63
N LEU A 84 -3.26 16.07 -9.29
CA LEU A 84 -4.34 16.07 -10.28
C LEU A 84 -4.33 17.39 -11.08
N PRO A 85 -4.19 17.36 -12.43
CA PRO A 85 -4.32 18.57 -13.25
C PRO A 85 -5.74 19.15 -13.18
N GLU A 86 -5.85 20.48 -13.29
CA GLU A 86 -7.12 21.21 -13.17
C GLU A 86 -8.12 20.87 -14.29
N ASP A 87 -7.62 20.50 -15.46
CA ASP A 87 -8.41 20.12 -16.64
C ASP A 87 -8.84 18.65 -16.66
N TRP A 88 -8.43 17.87 -15.65
CA TRP A 88 -8.81 16.47 -15.55
C TRP A 88 -10.06 16.28 -14.70
N THR A 89 -11.00 15.50 -15.22
CA THR A 89 -12.18 15.10 -14.45
C THR A 89 -11.95 13.72 -13.86
N VAL A 90 -12.09 13.61 -12.54
CA VAL A 90 -12.01 12.33 -11.83
C VAL A 90 -13.33 12.04 -11.16
N THR A 91 -13.88 10.84 -11.43
CA THR A 91 -15.12 10.38 -10.84
C THR A 91 -14.98 8.92 -10.40
N LEU A 92 -15.75 8.52 -9.41
CA LEU A 92 -15.86 7.11 -9.03
C LEU A 92 -16.92 6.44 -9.91
N TYR A 93 -16.61 5.26 -10.38
CA TYR A 93 -17.48 4.45 -11.23
C TYR A 93 -17.60 3.06 -10.64
N ASP A 94 -18.82 2.65 -10.35
CA ASP A 94 -19.11 1.30 -9.88
C ASP A 94 -19.51 0.42 -11.06
N THR A 95 -18.74 -0.64 -11.30
CA THR A 95 -18.99 -1.63 -12.36
C THR A 95 -19.98 -2.72 -11.92
N GLY A 96 -20.46 -2.70 -10.67
CA GLY A 96 -21.20 -3.80 -10.04
C GLY A 96 -20.31 -4.99 -9.62
N LYS A 97 -19.03 -4.98 -9.99
CA LYS A 97 -18.02 -5.97 -9.59
C LYS A 97 -16.87 -5.35 -8.80
N ALA A 98 -16.57 -4.10 -9.08
CA ALA A 98 -15.52 -3.34 -8.40
C ALA A 98 -15.75 -1.84 -8.62
N THR A 99 -15.37 -1.04 -7.63
CA THR A 99 -15.28 0.41 -7.80
C THR A 99 -14.02 0.75 -8.55
N MET A 100 -14.12 1.68 -9.51
CA MET A 100 -13.02 2.16 -10.32
C MET A 100 -12.94 3.68 -10.29
N ILE A 101 -11.75 4.21 -10.48
CA ILE A 101 -11.54 5.63 -10.71
C ILE A 101 -11.63 5.85 -12.21
N LYS A 102 -12.61 6.67 -12.64
CA LYS A 102 -12.69 7.15 -14.00
C LYS A 102 -11.97 8.49 -14.11
N ILE A 103 -10.97 8.56 -14.98
CA ILE A 103 -10.23 9.76 -15.33
C ILE A 103 -10.59 10.12 -16.76
N THR A 104 -10.96 11.38 -17.01
CA THR A 104 -11.20 11.88 -18.37
C THR A 104 -10.48 13.22 -18.57
N THR A 105 -9.81 13.34 -19.72
CA THR A 105 -9.23 14.60 -20.19
C THR A 105 -9.26 14.67 -21.71
N PRO A 106 -9.48 15.84 -22.32
CA PRO A 106 -9.48 15.99 -23.77
C PRO A 106 -8.12 15.70 -24.40
N VAL A 107 -7.02 16.02 -23.68
CA VAL A 107 -5.68 15.86 -24.22
C VAL A 107 -4.65 15.71 -23.09
N ILE A 108 -3.65 14.85 -23.32
CA ILE A 108 -2.40 14.82 -22.56
C ILE A 108 -1.29 15.20 -23.55
N THR A 109 -0.62 16.33 -23.31
CA THR A 109 0.47 16.81 -24.16
C THR A 109 1.80 16.57 -23.51
N LEU A 110 2.85 16.34 -24.32
CA LEU A 110 4.23 16.28 -23.83
C LEU A 110 4.61 17.59 -23.11
N SER A 111 5.40 17.45 -22.06
CA SER A 111 5.93 18.61 -21.35
C SER A 111 6.90 19.37 -22.25
N THR A 112 6.52 20.56 -22.71
CA THR A 112 7.37 21.45 -23.51
C THR A 112 8.37 22.17 -22.62
N GLY A 113 9.55 21.58 -22.42
CA GLY A 113 10.65 22.19 -21.64
C GLY A 113 12.00 21.89 -22.22
N THR A 114 12.61 22.90 -22.87
CA THR A 114 14.04 23.06 -23.21
C THR A 114 14.80 21.84 -23.74
N ILE A 115 15.01 21.78 -25.06
CA ILE A 115 16.02 21.01 -25.81
C ILE A 115 15.72 19.53 -26.07
N ARG A 116 14.91 18.84 -25.28
CA ARG A 116 14.35 17.51 -25.56
C ARG A 116 12.94 17.42 -25.05
N GLU A 117 12.02 16.94 -25.88
CA GLU A 117 10.70 16.50 -25.44
C GLU A 117 10.92 15.43 -24.37
N LYS A 118 10.45 15.73 -23.15
CA LYS A 118 10.45 14.74 -22.06
C LYS A 118 9.12 14.00 -22.10
N PRO A 119 9.09 12.71 -21.78
CA PRO A 119 7.84 12.02 -21.54
C PRO A 119 6.99 12.81 -20.55
N TYR A 120 5.69 12.89 -20.81
CA TYR A 120 4.75 13.42 -19.84
C TYR A 120 4.64 12.41 -18.71
N ASP A 121 4.85 12.89 -17.50
CA ASP A 121 4.78 12.08 -16.29
C ASP A 121 3.89 12.79 -15.28
N ILE A 122 2.77 12.17 -14.95
CA ILE A 122 1.87 12.64 -13.91
C ILE A 122 1.79 11.61 -12.79
N MET A 123 1.94 12.09 -11.56
CA MET A 123 1.83 11.27 -10.35
C MET A 123 0.65 11.77 -9.52
N LEU A 124 -0.38 10.95 -9.41
CA LEU A 124 -1.46 11.13 -8.46
C LEU A 124 -1.09 10.43 -7.16
N SER A 125 -1.25 11.07 -6.02
CA SER A 125 -0.94 10.46 -4.72
C SER A 125 -1.93 10.84 -3.63
N SER A 126 -2.12 9.91 -2.69
CA SER A 126 -2.95 10.11 -1.51
C SER A 126 -2.41 9.28 -0.36
N GLU A 127 -2.44 9.85 0.85
CA GLU A 127 -2.09 9.15 2.09
C GLU A 127 -3.27 9.22 3.06
N MET A 128 -3.55 8.10 3.74
CA MET A 128 -4.68 8.00 4.63
C MET A 128 -4.39 7.16 5.86
N LYS A 129 -4.84 7.65 7.02
CA LYS A 129 -4.82 6.89 8.27
C LYS A 129 -5.94 5.84 8.26
N SER A 130 -5.61 4.67 8.77
CA SER A 130 -6.56 3.60 9.05
C SER A 130 -6.89 3.59 10.55
N ASP A 131 -8.17 3.47 10.87
CA ASP A 131 -8.63 3.29 12.26
C ASP A 131 -8.36 1.88 12.79
N LYS A 132 -7.95 0.96 11.92
CA LYS A 132 -7.66 -0.43 12.24
C LYS A 132 -6.23 -0.76 11.89
N VAL A 133 -5.63 -1.68 12.67
CA VAL A 133 -4.33 -2.26 12.33
C VAL A 133 -4.44 -3.00 11.00
N ILE A 134 -3.52 -2.70 10.09
CA ILE A 134 -3.50 -3.30 8.76
C ILE A 134 -2.86 -4.70 8.85
N ASN A 135 -3.50 -5.70 8.27
CA ASN A 135 -2.92 -7.03 8.17
C ASN A 135 -1.83 -7.06 7.08
N THR A 136 -0.60 -6.76 7.47
CA THR A 136 0.55 -6.73 6.57
C THR A 136 1.19 -8.09 6.32
N ARG A 137 0.86 -9.12 7.15
CA ARG A 137 1.33 -10.50 6.96
C ARG A 137 0.55 -11.26 5.91
N GLU A 138 -0.78 -11.10 5.93
CA GLU A 138 -1.71 -11.80 5.04
C GLU A 138 -2.74 -10.82 4.46
N PRO A 139 -2.30 -9.82 3.68
CA PRO A 139 -3.19 -8.77 3.17
C PRO A 139 -4.32 -9.30 2.28
N ILE A 140 -4.12 -10.46 1.66
CA ILE A 140 -5.12 -11.11 0.80
C ILE A 140 -6.43 -11.38 1.55
N LYS A 141 -6.38 -11.61 2.87
CA LYS A 141 -7.56 -11.99 3.65
C LYS A 141 -8.48 -10.82 3.97
N ASN A 142 -7.91 -9.64 4.30
CA ASN A 142 -8.70 -8.53 4.86
C ASN A 142 -8.08 -7.14 4.68
N SER A 143 -7.09 -6.99 3.80
CA SER A 143 -6.51 -5.68 3.48
C SER A 143 -6.86 -5.26 2.06
N ALA A 144 -6.63 -4.00 1.73
CA ALA A 144 -6.96 -3.45 0.42
C ALA A 144 -5.98 -3.93 -0.66
N LEU A 145 -6.52 -4.44 -1.77
CA LEU A 145 -5.80 -4.85 -2.98
C LEU A 145 -6.51 -4.28 -4.22
N PHE A 146 -5.84 -4.24 -5.37
CA PHE A 146 -6.45 -3.84 -6.63
C PHE A 146 -7.40 -4.93 -7.15
N HIS A 147 -8.70 -4.65 -7.10
CA HIS A 147 -9.75 -5.57 -7.56
C HIS A 147 -10.18 -5.33 -9.01
N PRO A 148 -10.64 -6.40 -9.70
CA PRO A 148 -10.74 -7.77 -9.25
C PRO A 148 -9.39 -8.47 -9.14
N VAL A 149 -9.21 -9.33 -8.14
CA VAL A 149 -8.03 -10.20 -8.02
C VAL A 149 -8.34 -11.53 -8.69
N MET A 150 -7.70 -11.81 -9.81
CA MET A 150 -7.85 -13.04 -10.58
C MET A 150 -6.51 -13.78 -10.65
N ASP A 151 -6.55 -15.10 -10.77
CA ASP A 151 -5.38 -15.96 -10.98
C ASP A 151 -4.25 -15.73 -9.97
N LEU A 152 -4.61 -15.58 -8.70
CA LEU A 152 -3.66 -15.33 -7.60
C LEU A 152 -2.74 -16.52 -7.40
N GLN A 153 -1.43 -16.32 -7.55
CA GLN A 153 -0.40 -17.34 -7.41
C GLN A 153 0.73 -16.86 -6.53
N GLN A 154 1.16 -17.68 -5.58
CA GLN A 154 2.37 -17.40 -4.81
C GLN A 154 3.60 -17.63 -5.69
N VAL A 155 4.55 -16.71 -5.63
CA VAL A 155 5.79 -16.73 -6.41
C VAL A 155 7.00 -16.48 -5.51
N SER A 156 8.20 -16.75 -6.00
CA SER A 156 9.42 -16.37 -5.31
C SER A 156 9.54 -14.85 -5.26
N CYS A 157 9.92 -14.32 -4.10
CA CYS A 157 10.20 -12.90 -3.96
C CYS A 157 11.49 -12.51 -4.69
N PRO A 158 11.60 -11.27 -5.20
CA PRO A 158 12.84 -10.73 -5.70
C PRO A 158 13.98 -10.80 -4.66
N PRO A 159 15.26 -10.95 -5.09
CA PRO A 159 16.38 -11.08 -4.14
C PRO A 159 16.53 -9.91 -3.17
N ASP A 160 16.15 -8.72 -3.58
CA ASP A 160 16.23 -7.49 -2.77
C ASP A 160 15.09 -7.33 -1.77
N SER A 161 14.17 -8.30 -1.71
CA SER A 161 13.02 -8.31 -0.80
C SER A 161 13.44 -8.69 0.62
N SER A 162 14.42 -8.00 1.21
CA SER A 162 14.91 -8.31 2.55
C SER A 162 13.97 -7.78 3.64
N GLY A 163 13.25 -8.67 4.29
CA GLY A 163 12.60 -8.37 5.56
C GLY A 163 13.59 -8.50 6.73
N ILE A 164 13.66 -7.52 7.63
CA ILE A 164 14.58 -7.54 8.76
C ILE A 164 14.28 -8.68 9.73
N ASN A 165 13.02 -9.06 9.95
CA ASN A 165 12.58 -10.19 10.78
C ASN A 165 11.35 -10.92 10.21
N GLY A 166 10.88 -10.53 9.03
CA GLY A 166 9.79 -11.18 8.32
C GLY A 166 10.33 -12.06 7.20
N THR A 167 9.63 -13.13 6.87
CA THR A 167 9.85 -13.86 5.62
C THR A 167 8.89 -13.27 4.59
N PRO A 168 9.36 -12.45 3.65
CA PRO A 168 8.49 -11.86 2.63
C PRO A 168 7.75 -12.95 1.86
N ARG A 169 6.49 -12.69 1.55
CA ARG A 169 5.67 -13.53 0.68
C ARG A 169 5.24 -12.71 -0.51
N CYS A 170 5.43 -13.28 -1.70
CA CYS A 170 5.14 -12.62 -2.95
C CYS A 170 4.09 -13.38 -3.74
N TYR A 171 3.21 -12.62 -4.39
CA TYR A 171 2.12 -13.15 -5.19
C TYR A 171 2.02 -12.37 -6.50
N ARG A 172 1.65 -13.07 -7.54
CA ARG A 172 1.17 -12.48 -8.80
C ARG A 172 -0.32 -12.70 -8.92
N TYR A 173 -0.99 -11.74 -9.51
CA TYR A 173 -2.41 -11.82 -9.82
C TYR A 173 -2.69 -11.02 -11.10
N ILE A 174 -3.89 -11.16 -11.63
CA ILE A 174 -4.38 -10.39 -12.76
C ILE A 174 -5.52 -9.52 -12.30
N THR A 175 -5.54 -8.28 -12.75
CA THR A 175 -6.67 -7.35 -12.61
C THR A 175 -7.04 -6.78 -13.98
N SER A 176 -7.98 -5.85 -14.03
CA SER A 176 -8.41 -5.20 -15.28
C SER A 176 -8.32 -3.70 -15.15
N LEU A 177 -7.93 -3.06 -16.25
CA LEU A 177 -7.88 -1.63 -16.43
C LEU A 177 -8.54 -1.31 -17.77
N TYR A 178 -9.29 -0.22 -17.88
CA TYR A 178 -9.81 0.26 -19.15
C TYR A 178 -9.02 1.48 -19.58
N ALA A 179 -8.60 1.51 -20.83
CA ALA A 179 -7.97 2.65 -21.45
C ALA A 179 -8.58 2.89 -22.83
N ASP A 180 -8.98 4.13 -23.07
CA ASP A 180 -9.54 4.59 -24.34
C ASP A 180 -8.91 5.94 -24.66
N TYR A 181 -8.12 5.97 -25.73
CA TYR A 181 -7.46 7.18 -26.22
C TYR A 181 -6.96 7.00 -27.64
N GLN A 182 -6.80 8.12 -28.33
CA GLN A 182 -6.17 8.19 -29.65
C GLN A 182 -4.72 8.63 -29.50
N ALA A 183 -3.82 7.96 -30.20
CA ALA A 183 -2.39 8.25 -30.21
C ALA A 183 -1.74 7.87 -31.54
N SER A 184 -0.47 8.27 -31.75
CA SER A 184 0.33 7.74 -32.86
C SER A 184 0.57 6.22 -32.68
N PRO A 185 0.77 5.47 -33.79
CA PRO A 185 0.96 4.00 -33.69
C PRO A 185 2.17 3.56 -32.86
N ASP A 186 3.15 4.43 -32.69
CA ASP A 186 4.39 4.22 -31.96
C ASP A 186 4.37 4.84 -30.55
N ALA A 187 3.26 5.48 -30.17
CA ALA A 187 3.09 6.03 -28.83
C ALA A 187 3.25 4.94 -27.76
N SER A 188 3.95 5.28 -26.69
CA SER A 188 4.11 4.42 -25.51
C SER A 188 3.41 5.05 -24.31
N VAL A 189 2.49 4.31 -23.69
CA VAL A 189 1.77 4.74 -22.49
C VAL A 189 1.98 3.72 -21.40
N THR A 190 2.55 4.15 -20.29
CA THR A 190 2.73 3.31 -19.09
C THR A 190 1.82 3.83 -17.98
N ILE A 191 1.02 2.94 -17.41
CA ILE A 191 0.16 3.23 -16.27
C ILE A 191 0.59 2.31 -15.13
N THR A 192 1.02 2.90 -14.01
CA THR A 192 1.42 2.14 -12.81
C THR A 192 0.65 2.65 -11.62
N SER A 193 0.03 1.75 -10.86
CA SER A 193 -0.59 2.11 -9.58
C SER A 193 0.02 1.27 -8.47
N THR A 194 0.29 1.89 -7.34
CA THR A 194 0.88 1.26 -6.15
C THR A 194 0.07 1.61 -4.91
N LEU A 195 -0.18 0.62 -4.07
CA LEU A 195 -0.71 0.78 -2.73
C LEU A 195 0.25 0.16 -1.73
N THR A 196 0.59 0.92 -0.69
CA THR A 196 1.31 0.41 0.49
C THR A 196 0.43 0.54 1.72
N GLY A 197 0.24 -0.57 2.43
CA GLY A 197 -0.38 -0.57 3.76
C GLY A 197 0.70 -0.78 4.81
N LYS A 198 0.82 0.14 5.76
CA LYS A 198 1.92 0.21 6.72
C LYS A 198 1.41 0.41 8.14
N ASN A 199 1.97 -0.36 9.09
CA ASN A 199 1.85 -0.09 10.51
C ASN A 199 3.19 0.44 11.01
N SER A 200 3.16 1.49 11.81
CA SER A 200 4.35 2.11 12.42
C SER A 200 4.13 2.29 13.91
N TRP A 201 5.14 2.03 14.73
CA TRP A 201 5.11 2.22 16.18
C TRP A 201 6.49 2.58 16.73
N LYS A 202 6.53 3.04 17.97
CA LYS A 202 7.76 3.40 18.67
C LYS A 202 7.71 2.91 20.09
N ILE A 203 8.59 1.99 20.46
CA ILE A 203 8.83 1.58 21.85
C ILE A 203 10.08 2.30 22.37
N VAL A 204 11.23 2.03 21.79
CA VAL A 204 12.49 2.74 22.01
C VAL A 204 12.92 3.39 20.70
N GLU A 205 12.94 2.61 19.64
CA GLU A 205 13.23 3.05 18.27
C GLU A 205 12.00 2.92 17.39
N PRO A 206 11.90 3.73 16.31
CA PRO A 206 10.84 3.59 15.32
C PRO A 206 10.92 2.22 14.65
N ARG A 207 9.78 1.55 14.54
CA ARG A 207 9.61 0.25 13.87
C ARG A 207 8.40 0.29 12.97
N SER A 208 8.42 -0.54 11.95
CA SER A 208 7.26 -0.68 11.06
C SER A 208 7.21 -2.05 10.41
N ASN A 209 6.02 -2.40 9.94
CA ASN A 209 5.81 -3.47 8.97
C ASN A 209 4.84 -2.99 7.90
N GLU A 210 4.94 -3.61 6.72
CA GLU A 210 4.17 -3.18 5.57
C GLU A 210 3.92 -4.32 4.57
N TYR A 211 2.97 -4.09 3.71
CA TYR A 211 2.81 -4.78 2.44
C TYR A 211 2.70 -3.75 1.33
N THR A 212 3.07 -4.16 0.11
CA THR A 212 2.93 -3.34 -1.08
C THR A 212 2.29 -4.15 -2.19
N THR A 213 1.31 -3.59 -2.86
CA THR A 213 0.75 -4.14 -4.09
C THR A 213 0.87 -3.12 -5.20
N ASN A 214 1.25 -3.57 -6.39
CA ASN A 214 1.33 -2.74 -7.57
C ASN A 214 0.72 -3.42 -8.78
N ILE A 215 0.27 -2.61 -9.71
CA ILE A 215 -0.13 -3.01 -11.06
C ILE A 215 0.62 -2.12 -12.04
N SER A 216 0.99 -2.69 -13.20
CA SER A 216 1.66 -1.93 -14.25
C SER A 216 1.24 -2.44 -15.62
N LEU A 217 0.90 -1.50 -16.51
CA LEU A 217 0.49 -1.76 -17.88
C LEU A 217 1.29 -0.86 -18.82
N LEU A 218 1.85 -1.45 -19.85
CA LEU A 218 2.45 -0.77 -20.99
C LEU A 218 1.55 -1.01 -22.21
N ILE A 219 1.12 0.07 -22.86
CA ILE A 219 0.34 0.03 -24.10
C ILE A 219 1.16 0.74 -25.18
N VAL A 220 1.14 0.21 -26.40
CA VAL A 220 1.78 0.80 -27.57
C VAL A 220 0.71 1.13 -28.60
N GLY A 221 0.71 2.38 -29.10
CA GLY A 221 -0.28 2.90 -30.02
C GLY A 221 -1.57 3.39 -29.33
N GLU A 222 -2.63 3.54 -30.11
CA GLU A 222 -3.97 3.82 -29.61
C GLU A 222 -4.58 2.63 -28.90
N ASN A 223 -5.49 2.86 -27.96
CA ASN A 223 -6.21 1.80 -27.28
C ASN A 223 -7.69 2.13 -27.10
N HIS A 224 -8.55 1.11 -27.22
CA HIS A 224 -10.00 1.26 -27.09
C HIS A 224 -10.59 0.07 -26.34
N GLY A 225 -10.29 -0.09 -25.05
CA GLY A 225 -10.89 -1.20 -24.33
C GLY A 225 -10.30 -1.58 -22.99
N TRP A 226 -10.73 -2.77 -22.57
CA TRP A 226 -10.27 -3.41 -21.34
C TRP A 226 -8.98 -4.16 -21.56
N GLU A 227 -8.00 -3.89 -20.70
CA GLU A 227 -6.73 -4.57 -20.66
C GLU A 227 -6.59 -5.43 -19.40
N LYS A 228 -5.97 -6.60 -19.56
CA LYS A 228 -5.53 -7.42 -18.43
C LYS A 228 -4.19 -6.93 -17.95
N VAL A 229 -4.12 -6.65 -16.66
CA VAL A 229 -2.96 -6.05 -16.02
C VAL A 229 -2.37 -7.01 -15.00
N ASN A 230 -1.05 -7.20 -15.05
CA ASN A 230 -0.35 -7.98 -14.06
C ASN A 230 -0.22 -7.17 -12.75
N GLY A 231 -0.67 -7.77 -11.67
CA GLY A 231 -0.48 -7.29 -10.32
C GLY A 231 0.60 -8.08 -9.60
N PHE A 232 1.32 -7.40 -8.73
CA PHE A 232 2.30 -7.99 -7.84
C PHE A 232 2.02 -7.54 -6.41
N LEU A 233 2.03 -8.49 -5.48
CA LEU A 233 1.84 -8.24 -4.06
C LEU A 233 3.04 -8.79 -3.30
N GLN A 234 3.66 -7.96 -2.49
CA GLN A 234 4.68 -8.34 -1.52
C GLN A 234 4.15 -8.05 -0.12
N SER A 235 4.18 -9.04 0.76
CA SER A 235 3.72 -8.96 2.14
C SER A 235 4.79 -9.39 3.12
N SER A 236 4.54 -9.21 4.41
CA SER A 236 5.45 -9.61 5.50
C SER A 236 6.80 -8.90 5.46
N THR A 237 6.83 -7.64 5.03
CA THR A 237 8.05 -6.81 5.01
C THR A 237 8.16 -6.02 6.33
N GLY A 238 9.36 -5.96 6.92
CA GLY A 238 9.64 -5.18 8.13
C GLY A 238 9.72 -6.01 9.42
N ILE A 239 9.38 -5.39 10.56
CA ILE A 239 9.54 -5.95 11.90
C ILE A 239 8.20 -6.52 12.39
N TYR A 240 8.23 -7.77 12.84
CA TYR A 240 7.04 -8.50 13.34
C TYR A 240 7.18 -8.98 14.79
N ASP A 241 8.30 -8.66 15.44
CA ASP A 241 8.48 -8.88 16.87
C ASP A 241 7.69 -7.80 17.64
N VAL A 242 6.40 -8.00 17.70
CA VAL A 242 5.47 -7.15 18.43
C VAL A 242 5.07 -7.91 19.68
N PRO A 243 4.87 -7.24 20.84
CA PRO A 243 4.24 -7.87 21.99
C PRO A 243 2.97 -8.59 21.54
N ASP A 244 2.81 -9.85 21.97
CA ASP A 244 1.67 -10.70 21.59
C ASP A 244 0.40 -10.11 22.24
N ILE A 245 -0.16 -9.09 21.60
CA ILE A 245 -1.42 -8.46 21.98
C ILE A 245 -2.46 -9.07 21.05
N SER A 246 -2.89 -10.27 21.37
CA SER A 246 -4.12 -10.83 20.80
C SER A 246 -5.29 -9.99 21.30
N PRO A 247 -6.13 -9.41 20.41
CA PRO A 247 -7.33 -8.71 20.81
C PRO A 247 -8.35 -9.66 21.46
#